data_517e0194e98a659c1bf5dd9ee213fb4c
#
_entry.id   517e0194e98a659c1bf5dd9ee213fb4c
#
_cell.length_a   1.000
_cell.length_b   1.000
_cell.length_c   1.000
_cell.angle_alpha   90.00
_cell.angle_beta   90.00
_cell.angle_gamma   90.00
#
_symmetry.space_group_name_H-M   'P 1'
#
loop_
_entity.id
_entity.type
_entity.pdbx_description
1 polymer ?
#
loop_
_entity_poly.entity_id
_entity_poly.type
_entity_poly.pdbx_seq_one_letter_code
_entity_poly.pdbx_strand_id
1 'polypeptide(L)'
;MQGLGNNAFCIIMNIEEFREYCLSLPKVTEDMPFDENVLVFRLHGKIFACVAMDNPDLATMKCDPEKAIELREQYSSIEGAFHWNKKFWNQVWFNQDADDKLIRSLVDHAYDEVYKKLPKRLK
;
A
#
# COMPACT_ATOMS: atom_id res chain seq x y z
N MET A 1 21.98 -21.94 -3.82
CA MET A 1 21.91 -21.61 -3.72
C MET A 1 21.44 -21.03 -3.66
N GLN A 2 21.51 -21.39 -3.62
CA GLN A 2 21.28 -20.91 -3.43
C GLN A 2 20.76 -20.20 -3.11
N GLY A 3 20.97 -20.48 -2.87
CA GLY A 3 20.66 -19.81 -2.46
C GLY A 3 20.06 -19.05 -2.43
N LEU A 4 20.21 -19.24 -2.43
CA LEU A 4 19.85 -18.51 -2.42
C LEU A 4 19.13 -17.91 -2.31
N GLY A 5 19.26 -18.35 -2.27
CA GLY A 5 18.82 -17.85 -2.08
C GLY A 5 18.16 -17.30 -1.81
N ASN A 6 18.19 -17.59 -1.62
CA ASN A 6 17.76 -17.15 -1.29
C ASN A 6 17.35 -16.32 -1.02
N ASN A 7 17.54 -16.44 -0.64
CA ASN A 7 17.32 -15.65 -0.33
C ASN A 7 16.85 -14.65 -0.56
N ALA A 8 17.18 -14.93 0.03
CA ALA A 8 16.89 -13.72 -0.25
C ALA A 8 15.99 -13.35 -1.28
N PHE A 9 16.07 -13.78 -2.01
CA PHE A 9 15.24 -13.48 -2.91
C PHE A 9 13.93 -13.40 -2.57
N CYS A 10 13.73 -13.78 -1.62
CA CYS A 10 12.41 -13.75 -1.16
C CYS A 10 11.96 -12.40 -0.77
N ILE A 11 12.63 -11.36 -1.08
CA ILE A 11 12.20 -10.06 -0.72
C ILE A 11 11.63 -9.31 -1.87
N ILE A 12 11.09 -9.97 -2.85
CA ILE A 12 10.44 -9.32 -3.97
C ILE A 12 9.00 -9.02 -3.60
N MET A 13 8.61 -7.74 -3.68
CA MET A 13 7.23 -7.34 -3.49
C MET A 13 6.47 -7.52 -4.80
N ASN A 14 5.25 -8.01 -4.74
CA ASN A 14 4.37 -8.13 -5.88
C ASN A 14 2.92 -7.96 -5.41
N ILE A 15 1.97 -7.96 -6.34
CA ILE A 15 0.56 -7.76 -6.00
C ILE A 15 0.06 -8.81 -5.01
N GLU A 16 0.46 -10.07 -5.18
CA GLU A 16 0.01 -11.13 -4.28
C GLU A 16 0.52 -10.93 -2.86
N GLU A 17 1.80 -10.61 -2.71
CA GLU A 17 2.38 -10.34 -1.40
C GLU A 17 1.75 -9.10 -0.78
N PHE A 18 1.55 -8.06 -1.57
CA PHE A 18 0.92 -6.83 -1.11
C PHE A 18 -0.51 -7.11 -0.64
N ARG A 19 -1.27 -7.84 -1.44
CA ARG A 19 -2.65 -8.20 -1.12
C ARG A 19 -2.71 -9.02 0.17
N GLU A 20 -1.86 -10.05 0.29
CA GLU A 20 -1.83 -10.88 1.48
C GLU A 20 -1.54 -10.07 2.73
N TYR A 21 -0.60 -9.15 2.63
CA TYR A 21 -0.27 -8.31 3.78
C TYR A 21 -1.44 -7.41 4.17
N CYS A 22 -2.08 -6.76 3.20
CA CYS A 22 -3.24 -5.91 3.49
C CYS A 22 -4.36 -6.73 4.15
N LEU A 23 -4.63 -7.92 3.63
CA LEU A 23 -5.71 -8.76 4.16
C LEU A 23 -5.36 -9.39 5.50
N SER A 24 -4.08 -9.40 5.89
CA SER A 24 -3.67 -9.90 7.20
C SER A 24 -4.04 -8.94 8.33
N LEU A 25 -4.32 -7.69 8.01
CA LEU A 25 -4.66 -6.69 9.04
C LEU A 25 -6.12 -6.87 9.48
N PRO A 26 -6.42 -6.55 10.75
CA PRO A 26 -7.76 -6.84 11.29
C PRO A 26 -8.90 -6.15 10.51
N LYS A 27 -9.90 -6.95 10.19
CA LYS A 27 -11.17 -6.48 9.59
C LYS A 27 -11.03 -5.84 8.21
N VAL A 28 -9.92 -6.08 7.53
CA VAL A 28 -9.75 -5.56 6.18
C VAL A 28 -10.56 -6.39 5.19
N THR A 29 -11.22 -5.69 4.26
CA THR A 29 -11.95 -6.31 3.16
C THR A 29 -11.39 -5.80 1.84
N GLU A 30 -11.70 -6.50 0.76
CA GLU A 30 -11.26 -6.11 -0.58
C GLU A 30 -12.44 -6.15 -1.54
N ASP A 31 -12.43 -5.30 -2.55
CA ASP A 31 -13.43 -5.33 -3.61
C ASP A 31 -12.92 -4.53 -4.83
N MET A 32 -13.67 -4.57 -5.90
CA MET A 32 -13.36 -3.84 -7.14
C MET A 32 -14.51 -2.92 -7.49
N PRO A 33 -14.64 -1.77 -6.80
CA PRO A 33 -15.82 -0.93 -6.94
C PRO A 33 -15.88 -0.09 -8.21
N PHE A 34 -14.74 0.09 -8.87
CA PHE A 34 -14.67 0.97 -10.05
C PHE A 34 -14.77 0.20 -11.36
N ASP A 35 -14.02 -0.90 -11.48
CA ASP A 35 -14.03 -1.76 -12.66
C ASP A 35 -13.26 -3.05 -12.31
N GLU A 36 -13.02 -3.90 -13.31
CA GLU A 36 -12.34 -5.17 -13.10
C GLU A 36 -10.82 -5.03 -12.93
N ASN A 37 -10.31 -3.81 -13.00
CA ASN A 37 -8.87 -3.57 -12.99
C ASN A 37 -8.33 -3.09 -11.65
N VAL A 38 -9.12 -2.39 -10.85
CA VAL A 38 -8.64 -1.78 -9.61
C VAL A 38 -9.18 -2.50 -8.38
N LEU A 39 -8.26 -3.16 -7.65
CA LEU A 39 -8.58 -3.86 -6.40
C LEU A 39 -8.30 -2.92 -5.24
N VAL A 40 -9.31 -2.64 -4.40
CA VAL A 40 -9.14 -1.76 -3.25
C VAL A 40 -9.23 -2.54 -1.96
N PHE A 41 -8.55 -2.04 -0.93
CA PHE A 41 -8.56 -2.60 0.42
C PHE A 41 -9.19 -1.58 1.37
N ARG A 42 -10.16 -2.04 2.15
CA ARG A 42 -10.96 -1.17 3.02
C ARG A 42 -10.90 -1.60 4.47
N LEU A 43 -11.03 -0.60 5.35
CA LEU A 43 -11.28 -0.82 6.76
C LEU A 43 -12.60 -0.13 7.07
N HIS A 44 -13.61 -0.89 7.47
CA HIS A 44 -14.97 -0.37 7.73
C HIS A 44 -15.46 0.52 6.59
N GLY A 45 -15.31 0.03 5.36
CA GLY A 45 -15.77 0.72 4.17
C GLY A 45 -14.87 1.83 3.64
N LYS A 46 -13.82 2.19 4.36
CA LYS A 46 -12.90 3.26 3.95
C LYS A 46 -11.68 2.68 3.26
N ILE A 47 -11.40 3.15 2.05
CA ILE A 47 -10.23 2.66 1.28
C ILE A 47 -8.95 3.20 1.90
N PHE A 48 -7.95 2.34 2.11
CA PHE A 48 -6.63 2.77 2.55
C PHE A 48 -5.52 2.39 1.58
N ALA A 49 -5.77 1.47 0.65
CA ALA A 49 -4.78 1.04 -0.34
C ALA A 49 -5.49 0.46 -1.56
N CYS A 50 -4.79 0.45 -2.69
CA CYS A 50 -5.30 -0.20 -3.89
C CYS A 50 -4.15 -0.60 -4.81
N VAL A 51 -4.44 -1.54 -5.72
CA VAL A 51 -3.53 -1.95 -6.79
C VAL A 51 -4.32 -2.05 -8.08
N ALA A 52 -3.62 -1.86 -9.19
CA ALA A 52 -4.24 -1.99 -10.52
C ALA A 52 -3.68 -3.25 -11.17
N MET A 53 -4.57 -4.10 -11.68
CA MET A 53 -4.17 -5.38 -12.27
C MET A 53 -3.35 -5.21 -13.53
N ASP A 54 -3.57 -4.13 -14.29
CA ASP A 54 -2.80 -3.86 -15.49
C ASP A 54 -1.51 -3.11 -15.21
N ASN A 55 -1.21 -2.79 -13.94
CA ASN A 55 0.05 -2.17 -13.56
C ASN A 55 0.55 -2.82 -12.27
N PRO A 56 1.00 -4.08 -12.35
CA PRO A 56 1.26 -4.89 -11.16
C PRO A 56 2.49 -4.53 -10.34
N ASP A 57 3.29 -3.57 -10.81
CA ASP A 57 4.50 -3.17 -10.11
C ASP A 57 4.30 -1.95 -9.22
N LEU A 58 3.05 -1.57 -8.98
CA LEU A 58 2.73 -0.31 -8.33
C LEU A 58 1.57 -0.48 -7.36
N ALA A 59 1.68 0.14 -6.20
CA ALA A 59 0.56 0.19 -5.24
C ALA A 59 0.32 1.63 -4.82
N THR A 60 -0.94 1.96 -4.51
CA THR A 60 -1.33 3.28 -4.03
C THR A 60 -1.81 3.14 -2.59
N MET A 61 -1.35 4.03 -1.73
CA MET A 61 -1.65 3.96 -0.30
C MET A 61 -1.93 5.33 0.27
N LYS A 62 -2.87 5.35 1.23
CA LYS A 62 -3.17 6.57 1.96
C LYS A 62 -1.99 6.95 2.85
N CYS A 63 -1.77 8.25 3.04
CA CYS A 63 -0.63 8.71 3.81
C CYS A 63 -0.93 10.06 4.46
N ASP A 64 -0.37 10.26 5.63
CA ASP A 64 -0.35 11.56 6.28
C ASP A 64 0.33 12.57 5.33
N PRO A 65 -0.23 13.80 5.18
CA PRO A 65 0.31 14.76 4.20
C PRO A 65 1.78 15.12 4.38
N GLU A 66 2.23 15.29 5.60
CA GLU A 66 3.64 15.65 5.84
C GLU A 66 4.56 14.47 5.55
N LYS A 67 4.15 13.29 6.00
CA LYS A 67 4.89 12.07 5.73
C LYS A 67 4.94 11.77 4.23
N ALA A 68 3.85 12.05 3.51
CA ALA A 68 3.79 11.84 2.07
C ALA A 68 4.87 12.65 1.35
N ILE A 69 5.03 13.91 1.74
CA ILE A 69 6.05 14.78 1.14
C ILE A 69 7.45 14.27 1.46
N GLU A 70 7.71 13.91 2.72
CA GLU A 70 9.01 13.40 3.15
C GLU A 70 9.40 12.14 2.38
N LEU A 71 8.44 11.23 2.19
CA LEU A 71 8.69 9.99 1.47
C LEU A 71 9.03 10.25 0.00
N ARG A 72 8.33 11.19 -0.63
CA ARG A 72 8.61 11.53 -2.03
C ARG A 72 9.98 12.14 -2.22
N GLU A 73 10.46 12.88 -1.22
CA GLU A 73 11.79 13.47 -1.24
C GLU A 73 12.86 12.43 -1.00
N GLN A 74 12.58 11.46 -0.15
CA GLN A 74 13.54 10.45 0.27
C GLN A 74 13.69 9.29 -0.71
N TYR A 75 12.60 8.89 -1.37
CA TYR A 75 12.58 7.70 -2.24
C TYR A 75 12.11 8.07 -3.64
N SER A 76 12.93 7.76 -4.64
CA SER A 76 12.56 8.03 -6.03
C SER A 76 11.40 7.15 -6.51
N SER A 77 11.19 5.99 -5.87
CA SER A 77 10.10 5.09 -6.22
C SER A 77 8.76 5.51 -5.63
N ILE A 78 8.72 6.58 -4.82
CA ILE A 78 7.49 7.07 -4.18
C ILE A 78 7.12 8.43 -4.76
N GLU A 79 5.89 8.55 -5.23
CA GLU A 79 5.41 9.79 -5.85
C GLU A 79 3.94 10.00 -5.50
N GLY A 80 3.41 11.17 -5.78
CA GLY A 80 2.00 11.45 -5.55
C GLY A 80 1.14 10.59 -6.47
N ALA A 81 0.06 10.03 -5.94
CA ALA A 81 -0.80 9.13 -6.70
C ALA A 81 -1.54 9.86 -7.81
N PHE A 82 -1.53 9.28 -9.03
CA PHE A 82 -2.09 9.93 -10.20
C PHE A 82 -3.59 10.17 -10.13
N HIS A 83 -4.35 9.18 -9.69
CA HIS A 83 -5.81 9.23 -9.75
C HIS A 83 -6.45 9.53 -8.40
N TRP A 84 -5.65 9.96 -7.44
CA TRP A 84 -6.10 10.21 -6.07
C TRP A 84 -5.61 11.59 -5.64
N ASN A 85 -6.15 12.10 -4.53
CA ASN A 85 -5.68 13.37 -3.99
C ASN A 85 -4.23 13.21 -3.51
N LYS A 86 -3.29 13.85 -4.20
CA LYS A 86 -1.86 13.70 -3.92
C LYS A 86 -1.44 14.19 -2.54
N LYS A 87 -2.29 15.00 -1.89
CA LYS A 87 -2.01 15.45 -0.53
C LYS A 87 -2.07 14.29 0.45
N PHE A 88 -2.96 13.31 0.20
CA PHE A 88 -3.22 12.22 1.13
C PHE A 88 -2.89 10.84 0.57
N TRP A 89 -2.37 10.75 -0.65
CA TRP A 89 -2.15 9.47 -1.31
C TRP A 89 -0.82 9.46 -2.06
N ASN A 90 -0.02 8.43 -1.81
CA ASN A 90 1.21 8.18 -2.55
C ASN A 90 1.09 6.88 -3.33
N GLN A 91 1.82 6.78 -4.44
CA GLN A 91 1.99 5.51 -5.13
C GLN A 91 3.46 5.10 -5.03
N VAL A 92 3.69 3.81 -4.92
CA VAL A 92 5.00 3.25 -4.66
C VAL A 92 5.29 2.15 -5.68
N TRP A 93 6.40 2.30 -6.40
CA TRP A 93 6.85 1.28 -7.34
C TRP A 93 7.60 0.19 -6.57
N PHE A 94 7.24 -1.06 -6.83
CA PHE A 94 7.83 -2.21 -6.15
C PHE A 94 9.26 -2.47 -6.63
N ASN A 95 10.06 -3.07 -5.77
CA ASN A 95 11.40 -3.57 -6.11
C ASN A 95 12.34 -2.50 -6.62
N GLN A 96 12.23 -1.33 -6.06
CA GLN A 96 13.15 -0.21 -6.29
C GLN A 96 13.75 0.21 -4.96
N ASP A 97 13.90 1.52 -4.71
CA ASP A 97 14.56 1.98 -3.48
C ASP A 97 13.70 1.87 -2.22
N ALA A 98 12.39 1.65 -2.36
CA ALA A 98 11.53 1.33 -1.22
C ALA A 98 11.43 -0.20 -1.14
N ASP A 99 12.08 -0.79 -0.12
CA ASP A 99 12.10 -2.24 0.02
C ASP A 99 10.77 -2.77 0.57
N ASP A 100 10.62 -4.09 0.62
CA ASP A 100 9.37 -4.71 1.06
C ASP A 100 9.05 -4.37 2.51
N LYS A 101 10.06 -4.25 3.36
CA LYS A 101 9.87 -3.90 4.77
C LYS A 101 9.27 -2.50 4.89
N LEU A 102 9.81 -1.55 4.11
CA LEU A 102 9.27 -0.20 4.09
C LEU A 102 7.83 -0.20 3.56
N ILE A 103 7.59 -0.93 2.47
CA ILE A 103 6.24 -0.99 1.88
C ILE A 103 5.24 -1.53 2.89
N ARG A 104 5.60 -2.59 3.63
CA ARG A 104 4.71 -3.13 4.67
C ARG A 104 4.44 -2.10 5.77
N SER A 105 5.46 -1.34 6.17
CA SER A 105 5.26 -0.29 7.16
C SER A 105 4.36 0.82 6.63
N LEU A 106 4.41 1.10 5.32
CA LEU A 106 3.54 2.10 4.71
C LEU A 106 2.09 1.61 4.63
N VAL A 107 1.89 0.30 4.46
CA VAL A 107 0.54 -0.29 4.55
C VAL A 107 0.01 -0.11 5.96
N ASP A 108 0.82 -0.42 6.97
CA ASP A 108 0.42 -0.24 8.38
C ASP A 108 0.05 1.21 8.66
N HIS A 109 0.83 2.13 8.13
CA HIS A 109 0.56 3.56 8.28
C HIS A 109 -0.75 3.95 7.60
N ALA A 110 -0.99 3.46 6.37
CA ALA A 110 -2.21 3.75 5.63
C ALA A 110 -3.44 3.23 6.37
N TYR A 111 -3.35 2.03 6.90
CA TYR A 111 -4.40 1.43 7.72
C TYR A 111 -4.68 2.32 8.94
N ASP A 112 -3.61 2.75 9.63
CA ASP A 112 -3.74 3.57 10.82
C ASP A 112 -4.36 4.94 10.53
N GLU A 113 -4.08 5.51 9.35
CA GLU A 113 -4.69 6.78 8.94
C GLU A 113 -6.22 6.69 8.87
N VAL A 114 -6.74 5.53 8.49
CA VAL A 114 -8.19 5.30 8.52
C VAL A 114 -8.64 4.95 9.93
N TYR A 115 -7.92 4.06 10.60
CA TYR A 115 -8.29 3.57 11.92
C TYR A 115 -8.49 4.69 12.93
N LYS A 116 -7.55 5.63 12.99
CA LYS A 116 -7.60 6.69 14.00
C LYS A 116 -8.79 7.63 13.84
N LYS A 117 -9.39 7.65 12.66
CA LYS A 117 -10.56 8.50 12.39
C LYS A 117 -11.88 7.77 12.56
N LEU A 118 -11.86 6.50 12.91
CA LEU A 118 -13.08 5.73 13.12
C LEU A 118 -13.77 6.16 14.41
N PRO A 119 -15.13 6.08 14.46
CA PRO A 119 -15.84 6.28 15.71
C PRO A 119 -15.40 5.24 16.74
N LYS A 120 -15.47 5.59 18.02
CA LYS A 120 -15.05 4.68 19.10
C LYS A 120 -15.71 3.31 19.01
N ARG A 121 -16.99 3.26 18.61
CA ARG A 121 -17.73 1.99 18.55
C ARG A 121 -17.15 1.01 17.53
N LEU A 122 -16.34 1.49 16.59
CA LEU A 122 -15.73 0.66 15.56
C LEU A 122 -14.26 0.33 15.87
N LYS A 123 -13.72 0.89 16.92
CA LYS A 123 -12.34 0.59 17.31
C LYS A 123 -12.28 -0.61 18.30
#